data_d8228dadaa81be54431995d493cd6782
#
_entry.id   d8228dadaa81be54431995d493cd6782
#
_cell.length_a   1.000
_cell.length_b   1.000
_cell.length_c   1.000
_cell.angle_alpha   90.00
_cell.angle_beta   90.00
_cell.angle_gamma   90.00
#
_symmetry.space_group_name_H-M   'P 1'
#
loop_
_entity.id
_entity.type
_entity.pdbx_description
1 polymer ?
#
loop_
_entity_poly.entity_id
_entity_poly.type
_entity_poly.pdbx_seq_one_letter_code
_entity_poly.pdbx_strand_id
1 'polypeptide(L)'
;MFDSALIAEDPAELGIDPTKLAELTARARAEVDDGLLPSAQFAVARHGRIAHFETFGEATNETLYGIYSSTKAVTSTAGWLMIQEGKLDIAQRAAEIVPEFGANGKEAITVEQLFLHTAGFPSAPFRPVEWHDRARRLERFSSWRLNWEPGSRFEYHPTSSMYVIAEIVERLSGVPFLTFVKQRIFEPLGLADEFWLGLPEREGARVAEVAMAGEPPTPQDYRDRGLPVPPQTEVTPDALTSFNRPEVRGAGVPGGGGISSAAGIALFYQALLNGGRAAGGPEVWSQQTIDYGLTVRSGDHVDMMYGKPVNRALGLCVAGDADRNLRGFGHTNSKGAFGHGGAGGQIAWGDPATGISFGYCTNGHDQNPFRQGRRGVSLSTRAAALLA
;
A
#
# COMPACT_ATOMS: atom_id res chain seq x y z
N MET A 1 -12.51 -14.06 10.06
CA MET A 1 -12.61 -15.20 9.08
C MET A 1 -13.55 -14.75 7.97
N PHE A 2 -13.15 -14.89 6.71
CA PHE A 2 -13.97 -14.48 5.57
C PHE A 2 -15.24 -15.33 5.44
N ASP A 3 -16.30 -14.74 4.86
CA ASP A 3 -17.49 -15.48 4.47
C ASP A 3 -17.10 -16.57 3.47
N SER A 4 -17.59 -17.78 3.65
CA SER A 4 -17.32 -18.91 2.75
C SER A 4 -17.73 -18.62 1.30
N ALA A 5 -18.72 -17.76 1.08
CA ALA A 5 -19.11 -17.31 -0.25
C ALA A 5 -18.01 -16.53 -0.99
N LEU A 6 -17.05 -15.93 -0.26
CA LEU A 6 -15.91 -15.23 -0.82
C LEU A 6 -14.73 -16.16 -1.17
N ILE A 7 -14.83 -17.46 -0.88
CA ILE A 7 -13.75 -18.43 -1.12
C ILE A 7 -14.22 -19.43 -2.18
N ALA A 8 -13.43 -19.60 -3.25
CA ALA A 8 -13.71 -20.65 -4.22
C ALA A 8 -13.39 -22.02 -3.62
N GLU A 9 -14.24 -23.02 -3.87
CA GLU A 9 -13.97 -24.40 -3.44
C GLU A 9 -12.81 -25.01 -4.22
N ASP A 10 -12.73 -24.68 -5.52
CA ASP A 10 -11.62 -25.05 -6.39
C ASP A 10 -11.09 -23.81 -7.14
N PRO A 11 -9.78 -23.49 -7.08
CA PRO A 11 -9.19 -22.40 -7.86
C PRO A 11 -9.50 -22.44 -9.35
N ALA A 12 -9.70 -23.64 -9.92
CA ALA A 12 -10.02 -23.82 -11.33
C ALA A 12 -11.39 -23.20 -11.73
N GLU A 13 -12.35 -23.08 -10.79
CA GLU A 13 -13.62 -22.35 -11.02
C GLU A 13 -13.39 -20.90 -11.44
N LEU A 14 -12.29 -20.33 -10.98
CA LEU A 14 -11.87 -18.96 -11.30
C LEU A 14 -10.84 -18.91 -12.45
N GLY A 15 -10.65 -20.02 -13.17
CA GLY A 15 -9.73 -20.13 -14.30
C GLY A 15 -8.26 -20.13 -13.91
N ILE A 16 -7.94 -20.49 -12.68
CA ILE A 16 -6.56 -20.60 -12.20
C ILE A 16 -6.00 -21.97 -12.59
N ASP A 17 -4.85 -21.97 -13.25
CA ASP A 17 -4.12 -23.19 -13.61
C ASP A 17 -3.47 -23.80 -12.35
N PRO A 18 -3.77 -25.06 -11.99
CA PRO A 18 -3.25 -25.69 -10.78
C PRO A 18 -1.74 -25.89 -10.81
N THR A 19 -1.13 -26.10 -11.98
CA THR A 19 0.33 -26.26 -12.11
C THR A 19 1.04 -24.94 -11.84
N LYS A 20 0.56 -23.85 -12.43
CA LYS A 20 1.09 -22.51 -12.20
C LYS A 20 0.88 -22.05 -10.76
N LEU A 21 -0.26 -22.42 -10.16
CA LEU A 21 -0.52 -22.14 -8.74
C LEU A 21 0.47 -22.89 -7.84
N ALA A 22 0.76 -24.15 -8.12
CA ALA A 22 1.76 -24.93 -7.37
C ALA A 22 3.17 -24.30 -7.47
N GLU A 23 3.55 -23.77 -8.65
CA GLU A 23 4.82 -23.03 -8.82
C GLU A 23 4.85 -21.71 -8.01
N LEU A 24 3.73 -20.97 -7.97
CA LEU A 24 3.62 -19.78 -7.14
C LEU A 24 3.72 -20.13 -5.65
N THR A 25 3.02 -21.17 -5.21
CA THR A 25 3.04 -21.67 -3.83
C THR A 25 4.45 -22.07 -3.40
N ALA A 26 5.14 -22.87 -4.21
CA ALA A 26 6.53 -23.24 -3.95
C ALA A 26 7.46 -22.03 -3.84
N ARG A 27 7.24 -21.02 -4.70
CA ARG A 27 8.03 -19.77 -4.64
C ARG A 27 7.70 -18.96 -3.39
N ALA A 28 6.44 -18.91 -2.96
CA ALA A 28 6.00 -18.12 -1.81
C ALA A 28 6.56 -18.66 -0.48
N ARG A 29 6.72 -19.98 -0.36
CA ARG A 29 7.24 -20.62 0.85
C ARG A 29 8.77 -20.69 0.93
N ALA A 30 9.48 -20.51 -0.20
CA ALA A 30 10.91 -20.80 -0.33
C ALA A 30 11.77 -20.11 0.76
N GLU A 31 11.62 -18.81 0.98
CA GLU A 31 12.43 -18.10 2.01
C GLU A 31 12.03 -18.44 3.45
N VAL A 32 10.84 -18.99 3.67
CA VAL A 32 10.44 -19.55 4.97
C VAL A 32 11.11 -20.91 5.18
N ASP A 33 11.07 -21.78 4.17
CA ASP A 33 11.73 -23.09 4.22
C ASP A 33 13.27 -22.95 4.38
N ASP A 34 13.86 -21.91 3.79
CA ASP A 34 15.27 -21.58 3.91
C ASP A 34 15.63 -20.90 5.26
N GLY A 35 14.64 -20.65 6.15
CA GLY A 35 14.83 -20.04 7.46
C GLY A 35 15.13 -18.54 7.43
N LEU A 36 14.95 -17.86 6.30
CA LEU A 36 15.15 -16.40 6.20
C LEU A 36 13.98 -15.60 6.78
N LEU A 37 12.75 -16.03 6.47
CA LEU A 37 11.53 -15.37 6.91
C LEU A 37 10.83 -16.22 7.97
N PRO A 38 10.38 -15.63 9.11
CA PRO A 38 9.66 -16.37 10.14
C PRO A 38 8.32 -16.92 9.63
N SER A 39 7.61 -16.12 8.82
CA SER A 39 6.37 -16.52 8.16
C SER A 39 6.12 -15.74 6.88
N ALA A 40 5.29 -16.31 6.01
CA ALA A 40 4.76 -15.65 4.84
C ALA A 40 3.31 -16.11 4.59
N GLN A 41 2.53 -15.23 3.99
CA GLN A 41 1.14 -15.49 3.64
C GLN A 41 0.87 -14.90 2.27
N PHE A 42 0.17 -15.62 1.38
CA PHE A 42 -0.24 -15.07 0.10
C PHE A 42 -1.69 -15.42 -0.24
N ALA A 43 -2.30 -14.58 -1.02
CA ALA A 43 -3.63 -14.81 -1.56
C ALA A 43 -3.72 -14.35 -3.03
N VAL A 44 -4.45 -15.14 -3.80
CA VAL A 44 -4.88 -14.82 -5.16
C VAL A 44 -6.40 -14.70 -5.14
N ALA A 45 -6.93 -13.63 -5.71
CA ALA A 45 -8.36 -13.50 -5.87
C ALA A 45 -8.71 -13.09 -7.32
N ARG A 46 -9.92 -13.48 -7.76
CA ARG A 46 -10.46 -13.19 -9.07
C ARG A 46 -11.99 -13.19 -9.03
N HIS A 47 -12.62 -12.32 -9.81
CA HIS A 47 -14.08 -12.19 -9.87
C HIS A 47 -14.73 -11.96 -8.49
N GLY A 48 -14.05 -11.22 -7.61
CA GLY A 48 -14.52 -10.91 -6.26
C GLY A 48 -14.36 -12.03 -5.22
N ARG A 49 -13.76 -13.16 -5.59
CA ARG A 49 -13.56 -14.33 -4.71
C ARG A 49 -12.09 -14.69 -4.56
N ILE A 50 -11.73 -15.20 -3.39
CA ILE A 50 -10.41 -15.76 -3.10
C ILE A 50 -10.31 -17.10 -3.85
N ALA A 51 -9.37 -17.19 -4.78
CA ALA A 51 -9.05 -18.43 -5.48
C ALA A 51 -8.12 -19.32 -4.67
N HIS A 52 -7.18 -18.70 -3.94
CA HIS A 52 -6.23 -19.43 -3.11
C HIS A 52 -5.72 -18.53 -1.99
N PHE A 53 -5.55 -19.10 -0.80
CA PHE A 53 -5.03 -18.44 0.37
C PHE A 53 -4.25 -19.41 1.24
N GLU A 54 -2.96 -19.18 1.44
CA GLU A 54 -2.08 -20.08 2.18
C GLU A 54 -1.05 -19.31 3.01
N THR A 55 -0.69 -19.90 4.16
CA THR A 55 0.26 -19.34 5.12
C THR A 55 1.35 -20.36 5.44
N PHE A 56 2.58 -19.89 5.57
CA PHE A 56 3.78 -20.68 5.85
C PHE A 56 4.51 -20.20 7.09
N GLY A 57 5.24 -21.10 7.76
CA GLY A 57 6.06 -20.81 8.93
C GLY A 57 5.28 -20.75 10.22
N GLU A 58 5.60 -19.78 11.10
CA GLU A 58 5.08 -19.67 12.45
C GLU A 58 3.65 -19.09 12.54
N ALA A 59 3.06 -18.73 11.40
CA ALA A 59 1.76 -18.08 11.30
C ALA A 59 0.67 -19.03 10.80
N THR A 60 -0.59 -18.58 10.88
CA THR A 60 -1.78 -19.27 10.37
C THR A 60 -2.56 -18.34 9.43
N ASN A 61 -3.60 -18.87 8.79
CA ASN A 61 -4.50 -18.06 7.95
C ASN A 61 -5.27 -16.97 8.74
N GLU A 62 -5.31 -17.06 10.07
CA GLU A 62 -5.92 -16.04 10.94
C GLU A 62 -4.94 -14.90 11.31
N THR A 63 -3.66 -15.08 10.98
CA THR A 63 -2.61 -14.10 11.30
C THR A 63 -2.76 -12.87 10.45
N LEU A 64 -2.63 -11.72 11.08
CA LEU A 64 -2.58 -10.41 10.43
C LEU A 64 -1.14 -9.89 10.39
N TYR A 65 -0.86 -9.05 9.41
CA TYR A 65 0.47 -8.48 9.17
C TYR A 65 0.41 -6.96 9.06
N GLY A 66 1.43 -6.28 9.55
CA GLY A 66 1.67 -4.89 9.21
C GLY A 66 1.98 -4.76 7.71
N ILE A 67 1.16 -4.05 6.97
CA ILE A 67 1.29 -3.94 5.51
C ILE A 67 2.03 -2.69 5.05
N TYR A 68 2.48 -1.87 5.99
CA TYR A 68 3.25 -0.65 5.72
C TYR A 68 2.65 0.20 4.59
N SER A 69 3.47 0.58 3.61
CA SER A 69 3.05 1.48 2.53
C SER A 69 1.94 0.95 1.63
N SER A 70 1.59 -0.34 1.68
CA SER A 70 0.37 -0.83 1.04
C SER A 70 -0.90 -0.15 1.58
N THR A 71 -0.83 0.42 2.80
CA THR A 71 -1.84 1.29 3.41
C THR A 71 -2.20 2.50 2.54
N LYS A 72 -1.26 3.01 1.73
CA LYS A 72 -1.49 4.19 0.89
C LYS A 72 -2.63 4.00 -0.09
N ALA A 73 -2.87 2.77 -0.53
CA ALA A 73 -4.01 2.46 -1.39
C ALA A 73 -5.34 2.80 -0.68
N VAL A 74 -5.47 2.45 0.59
CA VAL A 74 -6.66 2.74 1.40
C VAL A 74 -6.83 4.25 1.61
N THR A 75 -5.78 4.93 2.03
CA THR A 75 -5.82 6.39 2.26
C THR A 75 -6.11 7.15 0.97
N SER A 76 -5.55 6.71 -0.14
CA SER A 76 -5.78 7.35 -1.44
C SER A 76 -7.21 7.14 -1.92
N THR A 77 -7.73 5.93 -1.82
CA THR A 77 -9.12 5.63 -2.22
C THR A 77 -10.15 6.25 -1.28
N ALA A 78 -9.81 6.56 -0.02
CA ALA A 78 -10.63 7.41 0.84
C ALA A 78 -10.70 8.86 0.29
N GLY A 79 -9.58 9.40 -0.21
CA GLY A 79 -9.57 10.67 -0.93
C GLY A 79 -10.37 10.64 -2.24
N TRP A 80 -10.37 9.50 -2.95
CA TRP A 80 -11.18 9.32 -4.16
C TRP A 80 -12.69 9.40 -3.87
N LEU A 81 -13.15 8.98 -2.68
CA LEU A 81 -14.53 9.17 -2.27
C LEU A 81 -14.90 10.65 -2.14
N MET A 82 -13.98 11.48 -1.66
CA MET A 82 -14.21 12.94 -1.60
C MET A 82 -14.28 13.56 -2.99
N ILE A 83 -13.51 13.05 -3.95
CA ILE A 83 -13.59 13.44 -5.37
C ILE A 83 -14.94 13.00 -5.95
N GLN A 84 -15.34 11.75 -5.72
CA GLN A 84 -16.63 11.20 -6.18
C GLN A 84 -17.83 12.00 -5.67
N GLU A 85 -17.76 12.47 -4.43
CA GLU A 85 -18.81 13.30 -3.81
C GLU A 85 -18.77 14.77 -4.25
N GLY A 86 -17.83 15.15 -5.13
CA GLY A 86 -17.64 16.53 -5.59
C GLY A 86 -17.14 17.49 -4.51
N LYS A 87 -16.60 16.95 -3.42
CA LYS A 87 -16.08 17.71 -2.27
C LYS A 87 -14.59 18.05 -2.37
N LEU A 88 -13.86 17.37 -3.23
CA LEU A 88 -12.41 17.53 -3.40
C LEU A 88 -12.06 17.68 -4.87
N ASP A 89 -11.40 18.79 -5.20
CA ASP A 89 -10.72 18.99 -6.48
C ASP A 89 -9.20 18.79 -6.29
N ILE A 90 -8.57 17.95 -7.09
CA ILE A 90 -7.12 17.71 -6.98
C ILE A 90 -6.26 18.93 -7.36
N ALA A 91 -6.79 19.85 -8.17
CA ALA A 91 -6.12 21.10 -8.51
C ALA A 91 -6.20 22.14 -7.39
N GLN A 92 -7.09 21.93 -6.40
CA GLN A 92 -7.24 22.81 -5.25
C GLN A 92 -5.98 22.80 -4.38
N ARG A 93 -5.65 23.92 -3.76
CA ARG A 93 -4.55 23.99 -2.79
C ARG A 93 -4.94 23.29 -1.49
N ALA A 94 -4.06 22.45 -0.99
CA ALA A 94 -4.29 21.74 0.28
C ALA A 94 -4.53 22.73 1.45
N ALA A 95 -3.89 23.90 1.41
CA ALA A 95 -4.04 24.96 2.43
C ALA A 95 -5.43 25.61 2.44
N GLU A 96 -6.22 25.52 1.37
CA GLU A 96 -7.60 26.00 1.37
C GLU A 96 -8.51 25.13 2.22
N ILE A 97 -8.17 23.84 2.39
CA ILE A 97 -8.90 22.89 3.22
C ILE A 97 -8.25 22.78 4.62
N VAL A 98 -6.91 22.80 4.67
CA VAL A 98 -6.10 22.67 5.89
C VAL A 98 -5.21 23.92 6.02
N PRO A 99 -5.73 25.05 6.47
CA PRO A 99 -4.98 26.32 6.54
C PRO A 99 -3.68 26.21 7.33
N GLU A 100 -3.68 25.39 8.39
CA GLU A 100 -2.50 25.17 9.24
C GLU A 100 -1.34 24.53 8.47
N PHE A 101 -1.64 23.79 7.42
CA PHE A 101 -0.62 23.21 6.53
C PHE A 101 0.07 24.28 5.67
N GLY A 102 -0.61 25.38 5.35
CA GLY A 102 -0.16 26.40 4.41
C GLY A 102 1.03 27.28 4.89
N ALA A 103 1.66 26.98 6.03
CA ALA A 103 2.81 27.72 6.50
C ALA A 103 4.12 27.26 5.85
N ASN A 104 5.17 28.14 5.92
CA ASN A 104 6.56 27.83 5.51
C ASN A 104 6.72 27.46 4.02
N GLY A 105 6.00 28.13 3.13
CA GLY A 105 6.11 27.97 1.67
C GLY A 105 5.23 26.85 1.11
N LYS A 106 4.38 26.20 1.92
CA LYS A 106 3.50 25.10 1.51
C LYS A 106 2.12 25.54 1.00
N GLU A 107 1.83 26.85 1.03
CA GLU A 107 0.54 27.40 0.64
C GLU A 107 0.12 27.14 -0.80
N ALA A 108 1.10 26.92 -1.70
CA ALA A 108 0.86 26.63 -3.10
C ALA A 108 0.68 25.15 -3.43
N ILE A 109 0.93 24.24 -2.47
CA ILE A 109 0.85 22.79 -2.70
C ILE A 109 -0.59 22.40 -3.05
N THR A 110 -0.76 21.73 -4.22
CA THR A 110 -2.04 21.18 -4.62
C THR A 110 -2.28 19.80 -4.00
N VAL A 111 -3.55 19.39 -3.93
CA VAL A 111 -3.93 18.05 -3.50
C VAL A 111 -3.32 16.98 -4.41
N GLU A 112 -3.27 17.22 -5.73
CA GLU A 112 -2.62 16.30 -6.68
C GLU A 112 -1.15 16.07 -6.32
N GLN A 113 -0.39 17.10 -5.98
CA GLN A 113 1.01 16.98 -5.60
C GLN A 113 1.23 16.12 -4.35
N LEU A 114 0.28 16.10 -3.42
CA LEU A 114 0.32 15.20 -2.26
C LEU A 114 0.22 13.73 -2.69
N PHE A 115 -0.72 13.39 -3.57
CA PHE A 115 -0.88 12.03 -4.10
C PHE A 115 0.29 11.56 -4.96
N LEU A 116 0.91 12.49 -5.68
CA LEU A 116 2.00 12.18 -6.63
C LEU A 116 3.39 12.18 -5.99
N HIS A 117 3.52 12.51 -4.71
CA HIS A 117 4.82 12.69 -4.03
C HIS A 117 5.71 13.78 -4.66
N THR A 118 5.09 14.82 -5.17
CA THR A 118 5.76 15.99 -5.75
C THR A 118 5.55 17.26 -4.90
N ALA A 119 5.12 17.09 -3.66
CA ALA A 119 4.76 18.18 -2.76
C ALA A 119 5.94 18.85 -2.03
N GLY A 120 7.12 18.22 -2.02
CA GLY A 120 8.36 18.90 -1.57
C GLY A 120 8.70 18.79 -0.09
N PHE A 121 8.07 17.90 0.70
CA PHE A 121 8.35 17.71 2.14
C PHE A 121 8.43 16.24 2.55
N PRO A 122 9.23 15.41 1.86
CA PRO A 122 9.29 13.95 2.10
C PRO A 122 9.76 13.60 3.52
N SER A 123 10.62 14.42 4.12
CA SER A 123 11.24 14.17 5.43
C SER A 123 10.55 14.94 6.56
N ALA A 124 9.27 15.29 6.43
CA ALA A 124 8.52 15.99 7.46
C ALA A 124 8.24 15.08 8.67
N PRO A 125 8.80 15.37 9.87
CA PRO A 125 8.76 14.44 11.01
C PRO A 125 7.37 14.36 11.62
N PHE A 126 6.92 13.14 11.93
CA PHE A 126 5.69 12.89 12.65
C PHE A 126 5.79 11.62 13.49
N ARG A 127 5.43 11.70 14.78
CA ARG A 127 5.38 10.51 15.63
C ARG A 127 4.01 9.85 15.48
N PRO A 128 3.91 8.54 15.21
CA PRO A 128 2.64 7.84 14.99
C PRO A 128 1.56 8.13 16.04
N VAL A 129 1.93 8.12 17.32
CA VAL A 129 1.00 8.35 18.43
C VAL A 129 0.45 9.78 18.51
N GLU A 130 1.09 10.76 17.89
CA GLU A 130 0.58 12.14 17.83
C GLU A 130 -0.63 12.28 16.90
N TRP A 131 -0.89 11.27 16.05
CA TRP A 131 -1.99 11.33 15.09
C TRP A 131 -3.37 11.49 15.74
N HIS A 132 -3.59 10.89 16.90
CA HIS A 132 -4.86 11.01 17.65
C HIS A 132 -5.08 12.39 18.25
N ASP A 133 -4.02 13.13 18.57
CA ASP A 133 -4.11 14.48 19.08
C ASP A 133 -4.17 15.47 17.91
N ARG A 134 -5.38 15.90 17.57
CA ARG A 134 -5.61 16.80 16.45
C ARG A 134 -4.88 18.13 16.58
N ALA A 135 -4.78 18.69 17.79
CA ALA A 135 -4.07 19.94 18.00
C ALA A 135 -2.57 19.77 17.68
N ARG A 136 -1.95 18.69 18.18
CA ARG A 136 -0.55 18.39 17.89
C ARG A 136 -0.29 18.11 16.41
N ARG A 137 -1.15 17.37 15.73
CA ARG A 137 -0.93 17.11 14.29
C ARG A 137 -1.01 18.39 13.47
N LEU A 138 -1.93 19.31 13.76
CA LEU A 138 -2.02 20.60 13.10
C LEU A 138 -0.81 21.50 13.40
N GLU A 139 -0.31 21.48 14.63
CA GLU A 139 0.95 22.13 15.02
C GLU A 139 2.13 21.56 14.20
N ARG A 140 2.20 20.23 14.04
CA ARG A 140 3.22 19.59 13.17
C ARG A 140 3.10 20.08 11.73
N PHE A 141 1.90 20.07 11.16
CA PHE A 141 1.69 20.56 9.79
C PHE A 141 2.17 21.99 9.59
N SER A 142 1.89 22.88 10.54
CA SER A 142 2.35 24.27 10.48
C SER A 142 3.86 24.41 10.63
N SER A 143 4.53 23.50 11.37
CA SER A 143 5.97 23.53 11.59
C SER A 143 6.80 22.97 10.43
N TRP A 144 6.23 22.13 9.60
CA TRP A 144 6.94 21.49 8.48
C TRP A 144 7.44 22.50 7.45
N ARG A 145 8.58 22.21 6.88
CA ARG A 145 9.24 23.03 5.86
C ARG A 145 9.43 22.24 4.56
N LEU A 146 9.55 22.95 3.46
CA LEU A 146 9.90 22.36 2.19
C LEU A 146 11.38 21.93 2.19
N ASN A 147 11.65 20.79 1.59
CA ASN A 147 12.97 20.33 1.20
C ASN A 147 13.34 20.85 -0.21
N TRP A 148 12.33 21.07 -1.05
CA TRP A 148 12.46 21.55 -2.42
C TRP A 148 11.12 22.13 -2.90
N GLU A 149 11.15 22.86 -4.04
CA GLU A 149 9.97 23.56 -4.60
C GLU A 149 8.88 22.55 -5.03
N PRO A 150 7.63 22.69 -4.58
CA PRO A 150 6.52 21.81 -4.95
C PRO A 150 6.36 21.71 -6.49
N GLY A 151 6.21 20.48 -7.00
CA GLY A 151 6.09 20.17 -8.42
C GLY A 151 7.41 20.10 -9.19
N SER A 152 8.55 20.51 -8.62
CA SER A 152 9.82 20.56 -9.34
C SER A 152 10.45 19.19 -9.56
N ARG A 153 10.15 18.21 -8.70
CA ARG A 153 10.64 16.83 -8.80
C ARG A 153 9.75 15.84 -8.08
N PHE A 154 9.94 14.57 -8.39
CA PHE A 154 9.42 13.46 -7.61
C PHE A 154 10.42 13.06 -6.52
N GLU A 155 9.92 12.87 -5.32
CA GLU A 155 10.62 12.15 -4.25
C GLU A 155 9.59 11.49 -3.34
N TYR A 156 9.70 10.18 -3.15
CA TYR A 156 8.72 9.44 -2.37
C TYR A 156 8.59 10.00 -0.94
N HIS A 157 7.37 10.35 -0.53
CA HIS A 157 7.02 10.79 0.81
C HIS A 157 6.57 9.57 1.62
N PRO A 158 7.36 9.02 2.55
CA PRO A 158 7.03 7.77 3.23
C PRO A 158 5.69 7.83 3.99
N THR A 159 5.42 8.95 4.69
CA THR A 159 4.20 9.13 5.48
C THR A 159 3.59 10.52 5.36
N SER A 160 4.40 11.56 5.18
CA SER A 160 4.03 12.97 5.39
C SER A 160 2.83 13.42 4.55
N SER A 161 2.81 13.14 3.25
CA SER A 161 1.69 13.52 2.37
C SER A 161 0.37 12.80 2.74
N MET A 162 0.45 11.54 3.18
CA MET A 162 -0.74 10.77 3.55
C MET A 162 -1.40 11.29 4.83
N TYR A 163 -0.65 11.86 5.77
CA TYR A 163 -1.22 12.55 6.93
C TYR A 163 -2.06 13.75 6.51
N VAL A 164 -1.59 14.53 5.54
CA VAL A 164 -2.35 15.70 5.03
C VAL A 164 -3.59 15.24 4.27
N ILE A 165 -3.49 14.20 3.43
CA ILE A 165 -4.66 13.63 2.72
C ILE A 165 -5.70 13.12 3.73
N ALA A 166 -5.28 12.44 4.79
CA ALA A 166 -6.19 11.95 5.82
C ALA A 166 -6.90 13.10 6.57
N GLU A 167 -6.19 14.20 6.90
CA GLU A 167 -6.81 15.40 7.49
C GLU A 167 -7.79 16.06 6.51
N ILE A 168 -7.47 16.11 5.21
CA ILE A 168 -8.39 16.61 4.17
C ILE A 168 -9.68 15.78 4.16
N VAL A 169 -9.58 14.44 4.16
CA VAL A 169 -10.75 13.56 4.20
C VAL A 169 -11.56 13.79 5.48
N GLU A 170 -10.90 13.90 6.63
CA GLU A 170 -11.57 14.17 7.93
C GLU A 170 -12.35 15.49 7.90
N ARG A 171 -11.76 16.57 7.38
CA ARG A 171 -12.43 17.87 7.28
C ARG A 171 -13.60 17.87 6.32
N LEU A 172 -13.44 17.27 5.15
CA LEU A 172 -14.49 17.28 4.13
C LEU A 172 -15.65 16.34 4.44
N SER A 173 -15.39 15.25 5.15
CA SER A 173 -16.40 14.28 5.57
C SER A 173 -17.08 14.66 6.90
N GLY A 174 -16.41 15.41 7.76
CA GLY A 174 -16.83 15.67 9.14
C GLY A 174 -16.71 14.47 10.08
N VAL A 175 -16.03 13.41 9.66
CA VAL A 175 -15.87 12.15 10.40
C VAL A 175 -14.38 11.87 10.63
N PRO A 176 -13.95 11.44 11.84
CA PRO A 176 -12.56 11.06 12.08
C PRO A 176 -12.07 10.04 11.04
N PHE A 177 -10.86 10.25 10.53
CA PHE A 177 -10.35 9.51 9.36
C PHE A 177 -10.42 7.98 9.52
N LEU A 178 -10.02 7.43 10.67
CA LEU A 178 -10.07 5.99 10.91
C LEU A 178 -11.51 5.46 10.88
N THR A 179 -12.44 6.22 11.45
CA THR A 179 -13.87 5.89 11.41
C THR A 179 -14.41 5.96 9.99
N PHE A 180 -14.00 6.99 9.22
CA PHE A 180 -14.38 7.13 7.82
C PHE A 180 -13.94 5.91 6.99
N VAL A 181 -12.67 5.53 7.08
CA VAL A 181 -12.13 4.37 6.36
C VAL A 181 -12.88 3.09 6.73
N LYS A 182 -13.10 2.86 8.03
CA LYS A 182 -13.83 1.69 8.51
C LYS A 182 -15.24 1.64 7.93
N GLN A 183 -16.03 2.70 8.11
CA GLN A 183 -17.45 2.74 7.74
C GLN A 183 -17.70 2.83 6.24
N ARG A 184 -16.84 3.55 5.52
CA ARG A 184 -17.05 3.86 4.11
C ARG A 184 -16.30 2.92 3.16
N ILE A 185 -15.31 2.18 3.66
CA ILE A 185 -14.49 1.27 2.85
C ILE A 185 -14.55 -0.15 3.40
N PHE A 186 -14.07 -0.40 4.61
CA PHE A 186 -13.88 -1.78 5.08
C PHE A 186 -15.21 -2.49 5.35
N GLU A 187 -16.16 -1.86 6.03
CA GLU A 187 -17.48 -2.45 6.30
C GLU A 187 -18.27 -2.79 5.03
N PRO A 188 -18.42 -1.87 4.05
CA PRO A 188 -19.13 -2.18 2.81
C PRO A 188 -18.45 -3.26 1.95
N LEU A 189 -17.13 -3.42 2.09
CA LEU A 189 -16.37 -4.44 1.39
C LEU A 189 -16.32 -5.79 2.15
N GLY A 190 -16.90 -5.89 3.35
CA GLY A 190 -16.82 -7.10 4.19
C GLY A 190 -15.42 -7.36 4.75
N LEU A 191 -14.59 -6.33 4.90
CA LEU A 191 -13.20 -6.44 5.32
C LEU A 191 -12.95 -5.95 6.76
N ALA A 192 -14.00 -5.58 7.52
CA ALA A 192 -13.87 -4.90 8.81
C ALA A 192 -13.12 -5.70 9.89
N ASP A 193 -13.06 -7.03 9.79
CA ASP A 193 -12.35 -7.91 10.73
C ASP A 193 -11.02 -8.46 10.17
N GLU A 194 -10.68 -8.11 8.94
CA GLU A 194 -9.50 -8.62 8.23
C GLU A 194 -8.57 -7.51 7.70
N PHE A 195 -9.06 -6.27 7.71
CA PHE A 195 -8.27 -5.12 7.32
C PHE A 195 -8.52 -3.97 8.30
N TRP A 196 -7.46 -3.52 8.95
CA TRP A 196 -7.51 -2.51 10.00
C TRP A 196 -6.64 -1.31 9.66
N LEU A 197 -7.14 -0.13 9.96
CA LEU A 197 -6.35 1.08 10.12
C LEU A 197 -6.72 1.65 11.50
N GLY A 198 -5.77 1.53 12.46
CA GLY A 198 -6.07 1.69 13.87
C GLY A 198 -6.61 0.40 14.49
N LEU A 199 -5.69 -0.54 14.78
CA LEU A 199 -6.03 -1.85 15.33
C LEU A 199 -6.46 -1.73 16.80
N PRO A 200 -7.63 -2.25 17.21
CA PRO A 200 -7.98 -2.37 18.62
C PRO A 200 -7.04 -3.33 19.35
N GLU A 201 -6.69 -3.03 20.59
CA GLU A 201 -5.74 -3.84 21.38
C GLU A 201 -6.15 -5.31 21.49
N ARG A 202 -7.46 -5.61 21.57
CA ARG A 202 -7.98 -6.99 21.62
C ARG A 202 -7.61 -7.85 20.41
N GLU A 203 -7.33 -7.24 19.26
CA GLU A 203 -6.90 -7.92 18.04
C GLU A 203 -5.38 -8.10 17.96
N GLY A 204 -4.64 -7.52 18.90
CA GLY A 204 -3.18 -7.52 18.92
C GLY A 204 -2.53 -8.89 18.87
N ALA A 205 -3.18 -9.89 19.50
CA ALA A 205 -2.69 -11.27 19.50
C ALA A 205 -2.70 -11.96 18.12
N ARG A 206 -3.49 -11.44 17.17
CA ARG A 206 -3.51 -11.94 15.79
C ARG A 206 -2.37 -11.40 14.94
N VAL A 207 -1.66 -10.36 15.38
CA VAL A 207 -0.66 -9.67 14.54
C VAL A 207 0.70 -10.31 14.71
N ALA A 208 1.28 -10.81 13.61
CA ALA A 208 2.65 -11.28 13.60
C ALA A 208 3.62 -10.13 13.90
N GLU A 209 4.52 -10.33 14.87
CA GLU A 209 5.53 -9.35 15.20
C GLU A 209 6.57 -9.24 14.10
N VAL A 210 6.90 -8.00 13.74
CA VAL A 210 7.92 -7.71 12.74
C VAL A 210 9.29 -8.04 13.28
N ALA A 211 10.04 -8.86 12.55
CA ALA A 211 11.43 -9.20 12.81
C ALA A 211 12.31 -8.73 11.63
N MET A 212 13.48 -8.18 11.95
CA MET A 212 14.46 -7.87 10.92
C MET A 212 15.13 -9.17 10.45
N ALA A 213 15.20 -9.38 9.15
CA ALA A 213 15.69 -10.61 8.52
C ALA A 213 16.88 -10.34 7.60
N GLY A 214 17.86 -11.25 7.62
CA GLY A 214 19.06 -11.17 6.80
C GLY A 214 19.92 -9.93 7.08
N GLU A 215 21.00 -9.81 6.34
CA GLU A 215 21.95 -8.70 6.49
C GLU A 215 21.70 -7.60 5.45
N PRO A 216 21.87 -6.32 5.82
CA PRO A 216 21.80 -5.22 4.88
C PRO A 216 22.96 -5.27 3.88
N PRO A 217 22.77 -4.79 2.64
CA PRO A 217 23.87 -4.71 1.69
C PRO A 217 24.88 -3.64 2.10
N THR A 218 26.13 -3.88 1.73
CA THR A 218 27.20 -2.91 1.91
C THR A 218 27.17 -1.83 0.82
N PRO A 219 27.83 -0.67 1.01
CA PRO A 219 28.01 0.30 -0.08
C PRO A 219 28.66 -0.29 -1.34
N GLN A 220 29.47 -1.32 -1.19
CA GLN A 220 30.10 -2.00 -2.34
C GLN A 220 29.08 -2.78 -3.16
N ASP A 221 28.09 -3.42 -2.52
CA ASP A 221 27.01 -4.16 -3.20
C ASP A 221 26.18 -3.27 -4.14
N TYR A 222 26.01 -1.99 -3.79
CA TYR A 222 25.35 -0.99 -4.66
C TYR A 222 26.25 -0.62 -5.84
N ARG A 223 27.54 -0.33 -5.60
CA ARG A 223 28.50 0.02 -6.66
C ARG A 223 28.65 -1.09 -7.69
N ASP A 224 28.75 -2.34 -7.22
CA ASP A 224 28.87 -3.52 -8.11
C ASP A 224 27.66 -3.71 -9.04
N ARG A 225 26.51 -3.11 -8.68
CA ARG A 225 25.28 -3.10 -9.50
C ARG A 225 25.10 -1.82 -10.30
N GLY A 226 26.05 -0.90 -10.24
CA GLY A 226 25.95 0.40 -10.89
C GLY A 226 24.85 1.29 -10.31
N LEU A 227 24.48 1.08 -9.05
CA LEU A 227 23.43 1.83 -8.36
C LEU A 227 24.04 2.83 -7.38
N PRO A 228 23.41 3.99 -7.16
CA PRO A 228 23.81 4.89 -6.09
C PRO A 228 23.54 4.23 -4.74
N VAL A 229 24.38 4.51 -3.75
CA VAL A 229 24.08 4.17 -2.37
C VAL A 229 22.90 5.04 -1.92
N PRO A 230 21.78 4.45 -1.48
CA PRO A 230 20.63 5.25 -1.08
C PRO A 230 20.95 6.12 0.12
N PRO A 231 20.38 7.34 0.20
CA PRO A 231 20.54 8.16 1.38
C PRO A 231 19.87 7.50 2.59
N GLN A 232 20.32 7.86 3.78
CA GLN A 232 19.60 7.47 4.99
C GLN A 232 18.23 8.12 4.99
N THR A 233 17.20 7.31 5.26
CA THR A 233 15.80 7.76 5.32
C THR A 233 15.28 7.63 6.75
N GLU A 234 14.10 8.20 7.01
CA GLU A 234 13.39 8.02 8.29
C GLU A 234 12.83 6.59 8.47
N VAL A 235 12.82 5.78 7.42
CA VAL A 235 12.41 4.37 7.46
C VAL A 235 13.57 3.52 7.97
N THR A 236 13.83 3.62 9.26
CA THR A 236 14.89 2.87 9.95
C THR A 236 14.35 1.52 10.49
N PRO A 237 15.21 0.55 10.82
CA PRO A 237 14.80 -0.66 11.52
C PRO A 237 13.95 -0.38 12.77
N ASP A 238 14.34 0.60 13.59
CA ASP A 238 13.58 1.01 14.78
C ASP A 238 12.20 1.58 14.44
N ALA A 239 12.10 2.38 13.38
CA ALA A 239 10.82 2.90 12.92
C ALA A 239 9.89 1.76 12.47
N LEU A 240 10.42 0.77 11.76
CA LEU A 240 9.66 -0.38 11.27
C LEU A 240 9.23 -1.31 12.42
N THR A 241 10.13 -1.67 13.32
CA THR A 241 9.82 -2.52 14.48
C THR A 241 8.96 -1.80 15.52
N SER A 242 8.89 -0.46 15.48
CA SER A 242 7.98 0.30 16.34
C SER A 242 6.51 -0.08 16.15
N PHE A 243 6.14 -0.64 14.97
CA PHE A 243 4.81 -1.17 14.70
C PHE A 243 4.48 -2.45 15.49
N ASN A 244 5.42 -3.04 16.21
CA ASN A 244 5.13 -4.09 17.18
C ASN A 244 4.44 -3.54 18.44
N ARG A 245 4.54 -2.24 18.71
CA ARG A 245 3.92 -1.63 19.88
C ARG A 245 2.42 -1.39 19.64
N PRO A 246 1.54 -1.82 20.60
CA PRO A 246 0.09 -1.67 20.47
C PRO A 246 -0.36 -0.23 20.21
N GLU A 247 0.27 0.77 20.86
CA GLU A 247 -0.06 2.17 20.68
C GLU A 247 0.25 2.69 19.25
N VAL A 248 1.26 2.14 18.57
CA VAL A 248 1.58 2.49 17.17
C VAL A 248 0.60 1.81 16.21
N ARG A 249 0.24 0.54 16.46
CA ARG A 249 -0.80 -0.17 15.70
C ARG A 249 -2.16 0.51 15.85
N GLY A 250 -2.50 0.93 17.07
CA GLY A 250 -3.72 1.66 17.38
C GLY A 250 -3.79 3.04 16.75
N ALA A 251 -2.64 3.69 16.52
CA ALA A 251 -2.57 5.01 15.92
C ALA A 251 -3.12 5.06 14.48
N GLY A 252 -3.01 3.98 13.71
CA GLY A 252 -3.55 3.94 12.35
C GLY A 252 -2.88 4.94 11.40
N VAL A 253 -1.54 4.90 11.32
CA VAL A 253 -0.75 5.81 10.47
C VAL A 253 -1.24 5.77 9.02
N PRO A 254 -1.76 6.86 8.44
CA PRO A 254 -2.40 6.84 7.12
C PRO A 254 -1.49 6.39 5.96
N GLY A 255 -0.18 6.55 6.12
CA GLY A 255 0.80 6.17 5.10
C GLY A 255 1.42 4.79 5.30
N GLY A 256 1.15 4.09 6.44
CA GLY A 256 1.89 2.88 6.74
C GLY A 256 1.36 2.00 7.88
N GLY A 257 0.26 2.38 8.53
CA GLY A 257 -0.28 1.69 9.72
C GLY A 257 -1.39 0.69 9.45
N GLY A 258 -1.60 0.30 8.21
CA GLY A 258 -2.55 -0.75 7.85
C GLY A 258 -2.08 -2.11 8.36
N ILE A 259 -3.04 -2.90 8.83
CA ILE A 259 -2.85 -4.26 9.30
C ILE A 259 -3.89 -5.14 8.60
N SER A 260 -3.42 -6.18 7.92
CA SER A 260 -4.31 -7.05 7.13
C SER A 260 -3.72 -8.44 6.94
N SER A 261 -4.57 -9.39 6.53
CA SER A 261 -4.15 -10.62 5.91
C SER A 261 -3.86 -10.40 4.40
N ALA A 262 -3.11 -11.32 3.78
CA ALA A 262 -2.92 -11.29 2.33
C ALA A 262 -4.24 -11.39 1.56
N ALA A 263 -5.21 -12.13 2.10
CA ALA A 263 -6.55 -12.24 1.53
C ALA A 263 -7.35 -10.95 1.64
N GLY A 264 -7.25 -10.22 2.76
CA GLY A 264 -7.85 -8.89 2.91
C GLY A 264 -7.32 -7.90 1.88
N ILE A 265 -6.01 -7.91 1.64
CA ILE A 265 -5.38 -7.11 0.57
C ILE A 265 -5.92 -7.52 -0.79
N ALA A 266 -5.92 -8.82 -1.13
CA ALA A 266 -6.39 -9.29 -2.42
C ALA A 266 -7.84 -8.90 -2.69
N LEU A 267 -8.74 -9.05 -1.70
CA LEU A 267 -10.16 -8.65 -1.82
C LEU A 267 -10.34 -7.14 -1.95
N PHE A 268 -9.52 -6.33 -1.27
CA PHE A 268 -9.54 -4.88 -1.45
C PHE A 268 -9.27 -4.50 -2.92
N TYR A 269 -8.26 -5.10 -3.54
CA TYR A 269 -7.98 -4.87 -4.96
C TYR A 269 -9.01 -5.50 -5.89
N GLN A 270 -9.66 -6.62 -5.48
CA GLN A 270 -10.80 -7.16 -6.23
C GLN A 270 -11.95 -6.17 -6.27
N ALA A 271 -12.23 -5.46 -5.18
CA ALA A 271 -13.27 -4.44 -5.20
C ALA A 271 -13.01 -3.34 -6.24
N LEU A 272 -11.75 -2.89 -6.36
CA LEU A 272 -11.37 -1.92 -7.40
C LEU A 272 -11.46 -2.50 -8.82
N LEU A 273 -11.17 -3.79 -9.01
CA LEU A 273 -11.32 -4.47 -10.30
C LEU A 273 -12.79 -4.77 -10.67
N ASN A 274 -13.68 -4.85 -9.69
CA ASN A 274 -15.10 -5.18 -9.86
C ASN A 274 -16.02 -3.95 -9.80
N GLY A 275 -15.58 -2.82 -10.32
CA GLY A 275 -16.39 -1.60 -10.37
C GLY A 275 -16.71 -1.04 -8.98
N GLY A 276 -15.73 -1.11 -8.08
CA GLY A 276 -15.78 -0.46 -6.78
C GLY A 276 -16.61 -1.17 -5.72
N ARG A 277 -16.83 -2.48 -5.84
CA ARG A 277 -17.66 -3.26 -4.90
C ARG A 277 -17.09 -4.64 -4.59
N ALA A 278 -17.37 -5.16 -3.41
CA ALA A 278 -17.22 -6.59 -3.12
C ALA A 278 -18.25 -7.40 -3.92
N ALA A 279 -18.02 -8.70 -4.07
CA ALA A 279 -18.99 -9.60 -4.71
C ALA A 279 -20.34 -9.54 -3.98
N GLY A 280 -21.39 -9.14 -4.70
CA GLY A 280 -22.73 -8.98 -4.11
C GLY A 280 -22.90 -7.80 -3.14
N GLY A 281 -21.86 -7.00 -2.91
CA GLY A 281 -21.87 -5.86 -1.99
C GLY A 281 -22.29 -4.54 -2.63
N PRO A 282 -22.47 -3.49 -1.81
CA PRO A 282 -22.78 -2.15 -2.29
C PRO A 282 -21.58 -1.55 -3.04
N GLU A 283 -21.87 -0.59 -3.91
CA GLU A 283 -20.83 0.20 -4.58
C GLU A 283 -20.21 1.19 -3.59
N VAL A 284 -18.90 1.11 -3.45
CA VAL A 284 -18.07 2.07 -2.68
C VAL A 284 -17.55 3.16 -3.63
N TRP A 285 -16.94 2.76 -4.74
CA TRP A 285 -16.43 3.67 -5.77
C TRP A 285 -17.12 3.41 -7.09
N SER A 286 -17.53 4.46 -7.79
CA SER A 286 -17.98 4.32 -9.18
C SER A 286 -16.80 3.96 -10.09
N GLN A 287 -17.08 3.28 -11.22
CA GLN A 287 -16.05 2.99 -12.21
C GLN A 287 -15.37 4.28 -12.71
N GLN A 288 -16.15 5.37 -12.89
CA GLN A 288 -15.58 6.67 -13.28
C GLN A 288 -14.56 7.19 -12.27
N THR A 289 -14.82 7.02 -10.98
CA THR A 289 -13.88 7.42 -9.91
C THR A 289 -12.63 6.58 -9.92
N ILE A 290 -12.75 5.27 -10.13
CA ILE A 290 -11.61 4.36 -10.25
C ILE A 290 -10.74 4.74 -11.45
N ASP A 291 -11.34 4.92 -12.62
CA ASP A 291 -10.63 5.31 -13.85
C ASP A 291 -9.91 6.65 -13.68
N TYR A 292 -10.58 7.62 -13.05
CA TYR A 292 -10.00 8.91 -12.73
C TYR A 292 -8.83 8.77 -11.76
N GLY A 293 -9.00 7.98 -10.69
CA GLY A 293 -7.98 7.72 -9.67
C GLY A 293 -6.75 6.99 -10.22
N LEU A 294 -6.94 6.07 -11.18
CA LEU A 294 -5.88 5.27 -11.80
C LEU A 294 -5.24 5.93 -13.04
N THR A 295 -5.74 7.07 -13.47
CA THR A 295 -5.09 7.84 -14.56
C THR A 295 -3.69 8.25 -14.13
N VAL A 296 -2.67 7.89 -14.91
CA VAL A 296 -1.28 8.29 -14.66
C VAL A 296 -1.12 9.80 -14.84
N ARG A 297 -0.60 10.47 -13.81
CA ARG A 297 -0.46 11.94 -13.75
C ARG A 297 0.95 12.41 -13.44
N SER A 298 1.89 11.48 -13.26
CA SER A 298 3.27 11.82 -12.90
C SER A 298 4.06 12.50 -14.02
N GLY A 299 3.49 12.64 -15.23
CA GLY A 299 4.16 13.27 -16.36
C GLY A 299 5.55 12.68 -16.60
N ASP A 300 6.54 13.56 -16.79
CA ASP A 300 7.93 13.20 -17.05
C ASP A 300 8.78 13.06 -15.78
N HIS A 301 8.15 13.05 -14.58
CA HIS A 301 8.90 12.87 -13.34
C HIS A 301 9.62 11.52 -13.29
N VAL A 302 10.88 11.58 -12.85
CA VAL A 302 11.79 10.45 -12.79
C VAL A 302 12.08 10.11 -11.33
N ASP A 303 12.09 8.83 -11.02
CA ASP A 303 12.65 8.33 -9.76
C ASP A 303 14.17 8.41 -9.83
N MET A 304 14.77 9.26 -9.01
CA MET A 304 16.21 9.53 -9.02
C MET A 304 17.05 8.33 -8.62
N MET A 305 16.46 7.33 -7.92
CA MET A 305 17.17 6.11 -7.56
C MET A 305 17.45 5.22 -8.79
N TYR A 306 16.51 5.17 -9.72
CA TYR A 306 16.58 4.28 -10.87
C TYR A 306 16.79 5.04 -12.19
N GLY A 307 16.62 6.35 -12.21
CA GLY A 307 16.66 7.14 -13.42
C GLY A 307 15.53 6.81 -14.42
N LYS A 308 14.37 6.38 -13.90
CA LYS A 308 13.22 5.89 -14.69
C LYS A 308 11.94 6.64 -14.36
N PRO A 309 11.01 6.77 -15.33
CA PRO A 309 9.71 7.38 -15.07
C PRO A 309 8.96 6.68 -13.92
N VAL A 310 8.35 7.47 -13.03
CA VAL A 310 7.70 6.94 -11.82
C VAL A 310 6.34 6.30 -12.08
N ASN A 311 5.63 6.70 -13.11
CA ASN A 311 4.34 6.16 -13.56
C ASN A 311 3.30 6.06 -12.44
N ARG A 312 2.94 7.22 -11.85
CA ARG A 312 2.01 7.31 -10.72
C ARG A 312 0.67 7.90 -11.10
N ALA A 313 -0.36 7.27 -10.53
CA ALA A 313 -1.73 7.74 -10.44
C ALA A 313 -1.98 8.40 -9.07
N LEU A 314 -3.23 8.71 -8.72
CA LEU A 314 -3.54 9.33 -7.42
C LEU A 314 -3.27 8.35 -6.26
N GLY A 315 -2.04 8.35 -5.78
CA GLY A 315 -1.55 7.56 -4.64
C GLY A 315 -1.15 6.12 -4.94
N LEU A 316 -1.34 5.63 -6.17
CA LEU A 316 -0.97 4.28 -6.59
C LEU A 316 0.10 4.31 -7.70
N CYS A 317 0.87 3.23 -7.80
CA CYS A 317 1.69 2.95 -8.96
C CYS A 317 0.86 2.25 -10.03
N VAL A 318 1.16 2.55 -11.30
CA VAL A 318 0.65 1.82 -12.46
C VAL A 318 1.84 1.17 -13.17
N ALA A 319 1.71 -0.08 -13.60
CA ALA A 319 2.82 -0.87 -14.13
C ALA A 319 3.48 -0.22 -15.37
N GLY A 320 2.68 0.18 -16.35
CA GLY A 320 3.19 0.72 -17.61
C GLY A 320 3.82 -0.33 -18.52
N ASP A 321 4.33 0.12 -19.66
CA ASP A 321 4.90 -0.80 -20.67
C ASP A 321 6.32 -1.25 -20.34
N ALA A 322 7.16 -0.38 -19.78
CA ALA A 322 8.55 -0.66 -19.45
C ALA A 322 8.82 -0.50 -17.94
N ASP A 323 9.91 -1.14 -17.48
CA ASP A 323 10.45 -0.98 -16.12
C ASP A 323 9.44 -1.25 -14.98
N ARG A 324 8.37 -2.02 -15.25
CA ARG A 324 7.30 -2.33 -14.28
C ARG A 324 7.80 -3.05 -13.04
N ASN A 325 8.85 -3.84 -13.17
CA ASN A 325 9.51 -4.52 -12.06
C ASN A 325 10.13 -3.55 -11.04
N LEU A 326 10.55 -2.36 -11.46
CA LEU A 326 11.04 -1.31 -10.57
C LEU A 326 9.90 -0.61 -9.79
N ARG A 327 8.64 -0.83 -10.19
CA ARG A 327 7.43 -0.28 -9.55
C ARG A 327 6.70 -1.32 -8.70
N GLY A 328 7.29 -2.52 -8.47
CA GLY A 328 6.73 -3.57 -7.63
C GLY A 328 5.86 -4.59 -8.36
N PHE A 329 5.87 -4.59 -9.71
CA PHE A 329 5.13 -5.54 -10.52
C PHE A 329 6.03 -6.64 -11.10
N GLY A 330 5.43 -7.75 -11.52
CA GLY A 330 6.11 -8.82 -12.25
C GLY A 330 6.21 -8.54 -13.75
N HIS A 331 7.02 -9.32 -14.44
CA HIS A 331 7.20 -9.18 -15.87
C HIS A 331 5.94 -9.51 -16.70
N THR A 332 5.05 -10.35 -16.17
CA THR A 332 3.79 -10.79 -16.80
C THR A 332 2.59 -9.93 -16.45
N ASN A 333 2.69 -9.03 -15.48
CA ASN A 333 1.63 -8.07 -15.22
C ASN A 333 1.34 -7.24 -16.47
N SER A 334 0.07 -6.92 -16.71
CA SER A 334 -0.32 -6.02 -17.78
C SER A 334 0.18 -4.60 -17.52
N LYS A 335 0.20 -3.78 -18.56
CA LYS A 335 0.54 -2.34 -18.42
C LYS A 335 -0.43 -1.56 -17.54
N GLY A 336 -1.66 -2.05 -17.42
CA GLY A 336 -2.71 -1.47 -16.60
C GLY A 336 -2.74 -1.98 -15.16
N ALA A 337 -1.87 -2.92 -14.77
CA ALA A 337 -1.79 -3.37 -13.38
C ALA A 337 -1.45 -2.20 -12.46
N PHE A 338 -2.10 -2.15 -11.31
CA PHE A 338 -1.97 -1.05 -10.35
C PHE A 338 -1.88 -1.55 -8.92
N GLY A 339 -1.17 -0.81 -8.08
CA GLY A 339 -1.01 -1.19 -6.69
C GLY A 339 -0.01 -0.35 -5.92
N HIS A 340 0.26 -0.75 -4.69
CA HIS A 340 1.29 -0.16 -3.86
C HIS A 340 1.87 -1.21 -2.90
N GLY A 341 3.14 -1.57 -3.08
CA GLY A 341 3.83 -2.46 -2.15
C GLY A 341 4.14 -1.80 -0.80
N GLY A 342 4.49 -2.62 0.19
CA GLY A 342 4.89 -2.17 1.52
C GLY A 342 6.34 -2.53 1.86
N ALA A 343 6.93 -1.82 2.81
CA ALA A 343 8.25 -2.12 3.33
C ALA A 343 8.32 -3.56 3.86
N GLY A 344 9.49 -4.18 3.77
CA GLY A 344 9.68 -5.57 4.20
C GLY A 344 9.31 -6.62 3.15
N GLY A 345 8.77 -6.20 1.98
CA GLY A 345 8.42 -7.09 0.88
C GLY A 345 6.94 -7.43 0.78
N GLN A 346 6.07 -6.61 1.39
CA GLN A 346 4.63 -6.72 1.21
C GLN A 346 4.27 -6.41 -0.25
N ILE A 347 3.40 -7.22 -0.85
CA ILE A 347 2.96 -7.06 -2.24
C ILE A 347 1.45 -6.88 -2.25
N ALA A 348 0.97 -5.90 -3.01
CA ALA A 348 -0.44 -5.58 -3.11
C ALA A 348 -0.74 -4.95 -4.47
N TRP A 349 -1.45 -5.67 -5.34
CA TRP A 349 -1.83 -5.16 -6.66
C TRP A 349 -3.08 -5.84 -7.24
N GLY A 350 -3.73 -5.17 -8.20
CA GLY A 350 -4.74 -5.71 -9.09
C GLY A 350 -4.35 -5.53 -10.54
N ASP A 351 -4.74 -6.46 -11.41
CA ASP A 351 -4.45 -6.45 -12.84
C ASP A 351 -5.76 -6.55 -13.66
N PRO A 352 -6.20 -5.44 -14.29
CA PRO A 352 -7.48 -5.42 -14.99
C PRO A 352 -7.51 -6.31 -16.25
N ALA A 353 -6.35 -6.65 -16.84
CA ALA A 353 -6.32 -7.50 -18.02
C ALA A 353 -6.62 -8.97 -17.69
N THR A 354 -6.26 -9.43 -16.50
CA THR A 354 -6.50 -10.81 -16.05
C THR A 354 -7.65 -10.92 -15.05
N GLY A 355 -8.06 -9.78 -14.44
CA GLY A 355 -8.98 -9.75 -13.32
C GLY A 355 -8.39 -10.32 -12.03
N ILE A 356 -7.08 -10.61 -11.99
CA ILE A 356 -6.39 -11.13 -10.80
C ILE A 356 -5.98 -9.99 -9.89
N SER A 357 -6.19 -10.18 -8.60
CA SER A 357 -5.50 -9.44 -7.54
C SER A 357 -4.62 -10.36 -6.72
N PHE A 358 -3.55 -9.80 -6.16
CA PHE A 358 -2.55 -10.53 -5.42
C PHE A 358 -2.13 -9.79 -4.16
N GLY A 359 -2.16 -10.48 -3.03
CA GLY A 359 -1.61 -10.05 -1.76
C GLY A 359 -0.51 -11.01 -1.30
N TYR A 360 0.60 -10.47 -0.81
CA TYR A 360 1.64 -11.24 -0.12
C TYR A 360 2.12 -10.46 1.09
N CYS A 361 2.13 -11.12 2.24
CA CYS A 361 2.56 -10.57 3.52
C CYS A 361 3.66 -11.43 4.14
N THR A 362 4.55 -10.79 4.87
CA THR A 362 5.54 -11.44 5.74
C THR A 362 5.83 -10.56 6.95
N ASN A 363 6.14 -11.16 8.08
CA ASN A 363 6.65 -10.45 9.25
C ASN A 363 8.18 -10.37 9.30
N GLY A 364 8.87 -11.03 8.39
CA GLY A 364 10.32 -10.88 8.20
C GLY A 364 10.65 -9.68 7.31
N HIS A 365 11.11 -8.57 7.91
CA HIS A 365 11.59 -7.43 7.14
C HIS A 365 12.99 -7.74 6.61
N ASP A 366 13.07 -8.15 5.35
CA ASP A 366 14.35 -8.45 4.69
C ASP A 366 15.16 -7.17 4.49
N GLN A 367 16.29 -7.05 5.17
CA GLN A 367 17.17 -5.88 5.13
C GLN A 367 17.91 -5.75 3.79
N ASN A 368 17.88 -6.78 2.92
CA ASN A 368 18.50 -6.74 1.61
C ASN A 368 17.46 -6.40 0.51
N PRO A 369 17.39 -5.13 0.04
CA PRO A 369 16.41 -4.68 -0.94
C PRO A 369 16.57 -5.39 -2.30
N PHE A 370 17.75 -5.90 -2.63
CA PHE A 370 17.97 -6.64 -3.88
C PHE A 370 17.33 -8.03 -3.82
N ARG A 371 17.43 -8.73 -2.68
CA ARG A 371 16.78 -10.03 -2.47
C ARG A 371 15.28 -9.83 -2.36
N GLN A 372 14.83 -8.85 -1.57
CA GLN A 372 13.43 -8.47 -1.44
C GLN A 372 12.81 -8.12 -2.80
N GLY A 373 13.47 -7.30 -3.62
CA GLY A 373 13.01 -6.93 -4.95
C GLY A 373 12.89 -8.15 -5.88
N ARG A 374 13.89 -9.03 -5.90
CA ARG A 374 13.83 -10.28 -6.68
C ARG A 374 12.70 -11.19 -6.25
N ARG A 375 12.44 -11.33 -4.94
CA ARG A 375 11.29 -12.06 -4.40
C ARG A 375 9.99 -11.45 -4.92
N GLY A 376 9.81 -10.14 -4.76
CA GLY A 376 8.60 -9.43 -5.18
C GLY A 376 8.30 -9.58 -6.67
N VAL A 377 9.30 -9.36 -7.52
CA VAL A 377 9.18 -9.54 -8.97
C VAL A 377 8.87 -11.00 -9.33
N SER A 378 9.55 -11.97 -8.71
CA SER A 378 9.35 -13.40 -8.97
C SER A 378 7.94 -13.87 -8.59
N LEU A 379 7.42 -13.43 -7.43
CA LEU A 379 6.05 -13.74 -6.98
C LEU A 379 5.01 -13.08 -7.89
N SER A 380 5.15 -11.78 -8.14
CA SER A 380 4.21 -11.04 -9.00
C SER A 380 4.19 -11.56 -10.43
N THR A 381 5.36 -12.00 -10.98
CA THR A 381 5.42 -12.60 -12.33
C THR A 381 4.61 -13.90 -12.39
N ARG A 382 4.71 -14.77 -11.38
CA ARG A 382 3.94 -16.01 -11.33
C ARG A 382 2.47 -15.77 -11.10
N ALA A 383 2.14 -14.87 -10.14
CA ALA A 383 0.77 -14.57 -9.82
C ALA A 383 -0.01 -13.95 -11.00
N ALA A 384 0.61 -13.07 -11.78
CA ALA A 384 -0.03 -12.48 -12.95
C ALA A 384 -0.19 -13.43 -14.15
N ALA A 385 0.50 -14.58 -14.16
CA ALA A 385 0.46 -15.59 -15.20
C ALA A 385 -0.42 -16.81 -14.88
N LEU A 386 -1.21 -16.77 -13.81
CA LEU A 386 -1.95 -17.92 -13.27
C LEU A 386 -3.09 -18.45 -14.15
N LEU A 387 -3.54 -17.69 -15.13
CA LEU A 387 -4.64 -18.15 -15.99
C LEU A 387 -4.21 -19.29 -16.90
N ALA A 388 -5.18 -20.22 -17.14
CA ALA A 388 -5.01 -21.37 -18.02
C ALA A 388 -4.78 -20.99 -19.49
#